data_0f77db789f460c82ea6513fd95fb8edd
#
_entry.id   0f77db789f460c82ea6513fd95fb8edd
#
_cell.length_a   1.000
_cell.length_b   1.000
_cell.length_c   1.000
_cell.angle_alpha   90.00
_cell.angle_beta   90.00
_cell.angle_gamma   90.00
#
_symmetry.space_group_name_H-M   'P 1'
#
loop_
_entity.id
_entity.type
_entity.pdbx_description
1 polymer ?
#
loop_
_entity_poly.entity_id
_entity_poly.type
_entity_poly.pdbx_seq_one_letter_code
_entity_poly.pdbx_strand_id
1 'polypeptide(L)'
;EATATTRTHLDRCLTCRACERACPSGVEYGRLIDLGRELVEERVPRPPTQRALRRGLVETLSRPTLFSVLLRAGQAVRRWLPVSLQSRIPAREAARPGASTSRHARRVVLLEGCVQPGLKPGINGAAARVLDRLGIGVERVAGEQCCGALGHHLGHAQRALEQARRNVEACCAALD
;
A
#
# COMPACT_ATOMS: atom_id res chain seq x y z
N GLU A 1 7.40 29.21 6.16
CA GLU A 1 8.62 28.66 6.78
C GLU A 1 8.39 27.20 7.18
N ALA A 2 9.33 26.29 6.84
CA ALA A 2 9.22 24.89 7.20
C ALA A 2 9.58 24.71 8.70
N THR A 3 8.63 24.24 9.50
CA THR A 3 8.78 24.06 10.95
C THR A 3 8.35 22.66 11.39
N ALA A 4 8.66 22.26 12.62
CA ALA A 4 8.19 21.02 13.21
C ALA A 4 6.64 20.96 13.28
N THR A 5 5.99 22.09 13.46
CA THR A 5 4.52 22.19 13.41
C THR A 5 3.98 21.94 12.02
N THR A 6 4.59 22.57 10.98
CA THR A 6 4.26 22.32 9.58
C THR A 6 4.36 20.83 9.25
N ARG A 7 5.46 20.18 9.66
CA ARG A 7 5.66 18.74 9.48
C ARG A 7 4.55 17.92 10.13
N THR A 8 4.16 18.26 11.36
CA THR A 8 3.11 17.54 12.08
C THR A 8 1.77 17.60 11.35
N HIS A 9 1.40 18.76 10.79
CA HIS A 9 0.18 18.91 10.01
C HIS A 9 0.22 18.11 8.70
N LEU A 10 1.33 18.15 7.97
CA LEU A 10 1.51 17.37 6.74
C LEU A 10 1.51 15.86 7.01
N ASP A 11 2.12 15.40 8.12
CA ASP A 11 2.14 14.00 8.52
C ASP A 11 0.74 13.46 8.89
N ARG A 12 -0.15 14.31 9.39
CA ARG A 12 -1.54 13.95 9.72
C ARG A 12 -2.47 13.91 8.52
N CYS A 13 -2.05 14.38 7.37
CA CYS A 13 -2.86 14.33 6.17
C CYS A 13 -2.96 12.90 5.63
N LEU A 14 -4.18 12.40 5.49
CA LEU A 14 -4.49 11.06 4.96
C LEU A 14 -4.40 10.96 3.44
N THR A 15 -4.09 12.05 2.75
CA THR A 15 -4.04 12.13 1.28
C THR A 15 -5.36 11.68 0.61
N CYS A 16 -6.48 11.87 1.29
CA CYS A 16 -7.81 11.48 0.80
C CYS A 16 -8.36 12.37 -0.32
N ARG A 17 -7.69 13.49 -0.63
CA ARG A 17 -8.05 14.47 -1.68
C ARG A 17 -9.46 15.08 -1.56
N ALA A 18 -10.11 14.96 -0.41
CA ALA A 18 -11.43 15.59 -0.21
C ALA A 18 -11.36 17.11 -0.35
N CYS A 19 -10.24 17.75 0.02
CA CYS A 19 -10.01 19.19 -0.16
C CYS A 19 -9.97 19.61 -1.62
N GLU A 20 -9.49 18.78 -2.56
CA GLU A 20 -9.52 19.07 -4.00
C GLU A 20 -10.94 19.14 -4.54
N ARG A 21 -11.81 18.22 -4.10
CA ARG A 21 -13.22 18.20 -4.49
C ARG A 21 -14.01 19.39 -3.95
N ALA A 22 -13.63 19.85 -2.76
CA ALA A 22 -14.29 20.97 -2.09
C ALA A 22 -13.77 22.34 -2.55
N CYS A 23 -12.66 22.40 -3.26
CA CYS A 23 -12.03 23.65 -3.66
C CYS A 23 -12.65 24.20 -4.96
N PRO A 24 -13.34 25.35 -4.93
CA PRO A 24 -13.92 25.94 -6.12
C PRO A 24 -12.87 26.45 -7.10
N SER A 25 -11.64 26.70 -6.65
CA SER A 25 -10.52 27.16 -7.47
C SER A 25 -9.72 26.04 -8.13
N GLY A 26 -10.10 24.78 -7.95
CA GLY A 26 -9.44 23.63 -8.58
C GLY A 26 -8.00 23.40 -8.15
N VAL A 27 -7.64 23.76 -6.91
CA VAL A 27 -6.27 23.59 -6.39
C VAL A 27 -5.94 22.13 -6.21
N GLU A 28 -4.83 21.68 -6.79
CA GLU A 28 -4.29 20.32 -6.68
C GLU A 28 -3.58 20.10 -5.32
N TYR A 29 -4.36 20.01 -4.22
CA TYR A 29 -3.81 19.86 -2.88
C TYR A 29 -2.96 18.58 -2.69
N GLY A 30 -3.27 17.49 -3.41
CA GLY A 30 -2.47 16.28 -3.38
C GLY A 30 -1.02 16.54 -3.79
N ARG A 31 -0.83 17.26 -4.89
CA ARG A 31 0.50 17.65 -5.38
C ARG A 31 1.20 18.60 -4.42
N LEU A 32 0.48 19.57 -3.87
CA LEU A 32 1.05 20.51 -2.89
C LEU A 32 1.50 19.81 -1.61
N ILE A 33 0.75 18.82 -1.14
CA ILE A 33 1.12 18.03 0.05
C ILE A 33 2.34 17.18 -0.22
N ASP A 34 2.46 16.55 -1.38
CA ASP A 34 3.62 15.74 -1.73
C ASP A 34 4.90 16.61 -1.80
N LEU A 35 4.85 17.74 -2.49
CA LEU A 35 5.95 18.72 -2.52
C LEU A 35 6.26 19.29 -1.13
N GLY A 36 5.22 19.60 -0.34
CA GLY A 36 5.38 20.11 1.02
C GLY A 36 6.04 19.09 1.96
N ARG A 37 5.71 17.81 1.83
CA ARG A 37 6.35 16.72 2.59
C ARG A 37 7.81 16.57 2.23
N GLU A 38 8.14 16.58 0.96
CA GLU A 38 9.52 16.49 0.46
C GLU A 38 10.35 17.64 1.02
N LEU A 39 9.89 18.89 0.86
CA LEU A 39 10.56 20.08 1.36
C LEU A 39 10.76 20.08 2.88
N VAL A 40 9.74 19.61 3.63
CA VAL A 40 9.82 19.56 5.10
C VAL A 40 10.74 18.42 5.55
N GLU A 41 10.78 17.30 4.86
CA GLU A 41 11.69 16.19 5.18
C GLU A 41 13.16 16.61 5.02
N GLU A 42 13.46 17.44 4.00
CA GLU A 42 14.80 17.98 3.77
C GLU A 42 15.20 19.03 4.82
N ARG A 43 14.29 19.93 5.17
CA ARG A 43 14.61 21.12 5.99
C ARG A 43 14.42 20.94 7.48
N VAL A 44 13.56 20.01 7.90
CA VAL A 44 13.21 19.80 9.31
C VAL A 44 13.61 18.38 9.72
N PRO A 45 14.79 18.21 10.35
CA PRO A 45 15.28 16.87 10.73
C PRO A 45 14.30 16.17 11.69
N ARG A 46 14.04 14.90 11.43
CA ARG A 46 13.24 14.06 12.35
C ARG A 46 14.09 13.50 13.47
N PRO A 47 13.51 13.29 14.66
CA PRO A 47 14.15 12.53 15.71
C PRO A 47 14.60 11.14 15.19
N PRO A 48 15.77 10.63 15.61
CA PRO A 48 16.30 9.36 15.12
C PRO A 48 15.35 8.18 15.34
N THR A 49 14.60 8.16 16.43
CA THR A 49 13.59 7.15 16.72
C THR A 49 12.46 7.11 15.70
N GLN A 50 11.96 8.28 15.29
CA GLN A 50 10.93 8.37 14.25
C GLN A 50 11.48 7.95 12.88
N ARG A 51 12.72 8.31 12.57
CA ARG A 51 13.40 7.87 11.35
C ARG A 51 13.55 6.34 11.31
N ALA A 52 14.02 5.75 12.41
CA ALA A 52 14.17 4.30 12.51
C ALA A 52 12.84 3.57 12.38
N LEU A 53 11.78 4.06 13.06
CA LEU A 53 10.43 3.50 12.96
C LEU A 53 9.90 3.56 11.52
N ARG A 54 9.98 4.71 10.85
CA ARG A 54 9.52 4.88 9.46
C ARG A 54 10.29 3.95 8.50
N ARG A 55 11.62 3.87 8.65
CA ARG A 55 12.44 2.94 7.87
C ARG A 55 12.02 1.50 8.12
N GLY A 56 11.83 1.09 9.38
CA GLY A 56 11.36 -0.24 9.75
C GLY A 56 10.00 -0.57 9.14
N LEU A 57 9.05 0.38 9.15
CA LEU A 57 7.75 0.21 8.52
C LEU A 57 7.88 0.01 7.00
N VAL A 58 8.65 0.86 6.32
CA VAL A 58 8.85 0.72 4.86
C VAL A 58 9.52 -0.61 4.54
N GLU A 59 10.60 -0.98 5.25
CA GLU A 59 11.31 -2.24 5.01
C GLU A 59 10.42 -3.47 5.21
N THR A 60 9.59 -3.46 6.24
CA THR A 60 8.72 -4.61 6.58
C THR A 60 7.51 -4.69 5.65
N LEU A 61 6.77 -3.59 5.49
CA LEU A 61 5.49 -3.59 4.78
C LEU A 61 5.66 -3.58 3.25
N SER A 62 6.80 -3.09 2.74
CA SER A 62 7.09 -3.14 1.29
C SER A 62 7.60 -4.49 0.81
N ARG A 63 7.84 -5.45 1.72
CA ARG A 63 8.31 -6.81 1.38
C ARG A 63 7.23 -7.82 1.72
N PRO A 64 6.41 -8.28 0.76
CA PRO A 64 5.27 -9.16 1.03
C PRO A 64 5.64 -10.45 1.77
N THR A 65 6.79 -11.04 1.44
CA THR A 65 7.29 -12.25 2.09
C THR A 65 7.63 -12.01 3.56
N LEU A 66 8.41 -10.96 3.85
CA LEU A 66 8.79 -10.59 5.22
C LEU A 66 7.55 -10.25 6.06
N PHE A 67 6.66 -9.43 5.50
CA PHE A 67 5.40 -9.10 6.16
C PHE A 67 4.57 -10.35 6.48
N SER A 68 4.44 -11.26 5.53
CA SER A 68 3.68 -12.50 5.70
C SER A 68 4.27 -13.40 6.78
N VAL A 69 5.59 -13.52 6.87
CA VAL A 69 6.28 -14.30 7.91
C VAL A 69 6.04 -13.69 9.28
N LEU A 70 6.24 -12.38 9.43
CA LEU A 70 6.03 -11.67 10.70
C LEU A 70 4.56 -11.72 11.13
N LEU A 71 3.63 -11.55 10.20
CA LEU A 71 2.20 -11.66 10.48
C LEU A 71 1.83 -13.06 10.97
N ARG A 72 2.31 -14.11 10.30
CA ARG A 72 2.06 -15.50 10.71
C ARG A 72 2.65 -15.81 12.08
N ALA A 73 3.87 -15.35 12.36
CA ALA A 73 4.48 -15.47 13.68
C ALA A 73 3.64 -14.77 14.75
N GLY A 74 3.20 -13.52 14.51
CA GLY A 74 2.32 -12.81 15.41
C GLY A 74 0.97 -13.53 15.63
N GLN A 75 0.38 -14.07 14.56
CA GLN A 75 -0.87 -14.84 14.63
C GLN A 75 -0.70 -16.16 15.42
N ALA A 76 0.44 -16.82 15.32
CA ALA A 76 0.73 -18.06 16.05
C ALA A 76 0.81 -17.82 17.57
N VAL A 77 1.45 -16.72 17.99
CA VAL A 77 1.58 -16.38 19.40
C VAL A 77 0.40 -15.60 19.97
N ARG A 78 -0.55 -15.18 19.13
CA ARG A 78 -1.68 -14.31 19.48
C ARG A 78 -2.42 -14.77 20.74
N ARG A 79 -2.68 -16.09 20.87
CA ARG A 79 -3.41 -16.68 22.02
C ARG A 79 -2.73 -16.53 23.37
N TRP A 80 -1.42 -16.29 23.39
CA TRP A 80 -0.64 -16.12 24.62
C TRP A 80 -0.40 -14.65 24.98
N LEU A 81 -0.85 -13.73 24.15
CA LEU A 81 -0.68 -12.30 24.37
C LEU A 81 -1.80 -11.73 25.24
N PRO A 82 -1.56 -10.63 25.97
CA PRO A 82 -2.61 -9.89 26.65
C PRO A 82 -3.71 -9.42 25.68
N VAL A 83 -4.95 -9.30 26.16
CA VAL A 83 -6.13 -8.96 25.33
C VAL A 83 -5.92 -7.67 24.52
N SER A 84 -5.24 -6.68 25.11
CA SER A 84 -4.92 -5.41 24.46
C SER A 84 -4.03 -5.56 23.22
N LEU A 85 -3.18 -6.57 23.19
CA LEU A 85 -2.32 -6.89 22.03
C LEU A 85 -3.02 -7.87 21.07
N GLN A 86 -3.83 -8.78 21.59
CA GLN A 86 -4.63 -9.69 20.75
C GLN A 86 -5.56 -8.94 19.79
N SER A 87 -6.16 -7.83 20.23
CA SER A 87 -7.05 -7.02 19.41
C SER A 87 -6.35 -6.31 18.24
N ARG A 88 -5.02 -6.11 18.35
CA ARG A 88 -4.19 -5.47 17.32
C ARG A 88 -3.67 -6.45 16.26
N ILE A 89 -3.69 -7.75 16.55
CA ILE A 89 -3.23 -8.79 15.61
C ILE A 89 -4.47 -9.42 14.99
N PRO A 90 -4.72 -9.27 13.69
CA PRO A 90 -5.88 -9.85 13.04
C PRO A 90 -5.82 -11.37 13.09
N ALA A 91 -6.98 -12.00 13.27
CA ALA A 91 -7.09 -13.44 13.17
C ALA A 91 -6.76 -13.90 11.74
N ARG A 92 -6.28 -15.12 11.62
CA ARG A 92 -6.00 -15.71 10.30
C ARG A 92 -7.31 -15.95 9.56
N GLU A 93 -7.45 -15.39 8.38
CA GLU A 93 -8.54 -15.67 7.46
C GLU A 93 -8.12 -16.67 6.40
N ALA A 94 -9.01 -17.57 6.05
CA ALA A 94 -8.78 -18.50 4.94
C ALA A 94 -8.88 -17.74 3.61
N ALA A 95 -7.94 -17.98 2.72
CA ALA A 95 -8.05 -17.51 1.34
C ALA A 95 -9.22 -18.23 0.65
N ARG A 96 -10.12 -17.45 0.06
CA ARG A 96 -11.14 -18.02 -0.82
C ARG A 96 -10.59 -18.08 -2.23
N PRO A 97 -10.82 -19.20 -2.96
CA PRO A 97 -10.38 -19.29 -4.35
C PRO A 97 -10.84 -18.09 -5.16
N GLY A 98 -9.98 -17.64 -6.05
CA GLY A 98 -10.32 -16.60 -7.02
C GLY A 98 -11.41 -17.04 -7.99
N ALA A 99 -11.69 -16.19 -8.97
CA ALA A 99 -12.62 -16.50 -10.04
C ALA A 99 -12.09 -17.63 -10.93
N SER A 100 -13.00 -18.16 -11.69
CA SER A 100 -12.75 -19.09 -12.78
C SER A 100 -11.68 -18.54 -13.76
N THR A 101 -10.96 -19.44 -14.39
CA THR A 101 -10.03 -19.15 -15.49
C THR A 101 -10.75 -18.92 -16.83
N SER A 102 -11.99 -18.43 -16.80
CA SER A 102 -12.77 -18.14 -18.00
C SER A 102 -11.99 -17.18 -18.91
N ARG A 103 -11.87 -17.52 -20.18
CA ARG A 103 -11.23 -16.65 -21.17
C ARG A 103 -12.23 -15.59 -21.61
N HIS A 104 -11.99 -14.35 -21.22
CA HIS A 104 -12.76 -13.20 -21.65
C HIS A 104 -11.97 -12.38 -22.67
N ALA A 105 -12.67 -11.75 -23.61
CA ALA A 105 -12.05 -10.87 -24.61
C ALA A 105 -11.41 -9.63 -23.97
N ARG A 106 -12.06 -9.10 -22.90
CA ARG A 106 -11.51 -8.01 -22.11
C ARG A 106 -10.73 -8.56 -20.94
N ARG A 107 -9.53 -8.05 -20.72
CA ARG A 107 -8.66 -8.45 -19.62
C ARG A 107 -8.20 -7.24 -18.83
N VAL A 108 -8.00 -7.41 -17.55
CA VAL A 108 -7.42 -6.42 -16.65
C VAL A 108 -6.35 -7.07 -15.78
N VAL A 109 -5.34 -6.30 -15.43
CA VAL A 109 -4.35 -6.69 -14.46
C VAL A 109 -4.86 -6.35 -13.07
N LEU A 110 -4.83 -7.34 -12.17
CA LEU A 110 -5.14 -7.13 -10.75
C LEU A 110 -3.84 -7.18 -9.96
N LEU A 111 -3.43 -6.01 -9.42
CA LEU A 111 -2.31 -5.94 -8.49
C LEU A 111 -2.73 -6.51 -7.13
N GLU A 112 -2.01 -7.51 -6.65
CA GLU A 112 -2.32 -8.17 -5.38
C GLU A 112 -1.99 -7.32 -4.16
N GLY A 113 -0.97 -6.47 -4.28
CA GLY A 113 -0.48 -5.62 -3.20
C GLY A 113 0.41 -6.35 -2.20
N CYS A 114 1.07 -5.59 -1.31
CA CYS A 114 2.09 -6.14 -0.40
C CYS A 114 1.53 -6.59 0.96
N VAL A 115 0.51 -5.94 1.49
CA VAL A 115 -0.03 -6.15 2.84
C VAL A 115 -1.39 -6.84 2.83
N GLN A 116 -2.24 -6.46 1.88
CA GLN A 116 -3.64 -6.90 1.81
C GLN A 116 -3.80 -8.43 1.69
N PRO A 117 -3.01 -9.17 0.88
CA PRO A 117 -3.15 -10.62 0.78
C PRO A 117 -2.91 -11.35 2.11
N GLY A 118 -2.05 -10.78 2.97
CA GLY A 118 -1.79 -11.32 4.30
C GLY A 118 -2.91 -11.03 5.29
N LEU A 119 -3.50 -9.84 5.24
CA LEU A 119 -4.53 -9.40 6.18
C LEU A 119 -5.94 -9.87 5.77
N LYS A 120 -6.28 -9.72 4.50
CA LYS A 120 -7.62 -9.96 3.93
C LYS A 120 -7.52 -10.68 2.57
N PRO A 121 -7.10 -11.94 2.56
CA PRO A 121 -6.87 -12.69 1.31
C PRO A 121 -8.12 -12.86 0.44
N GLY A 122 -9.31 -12.71 1.01
CA GLY A 122 -10.57 -12.83 0.28
C GLY A 122 -10.90 -11.68 -0.66
N ILE A 123 -10.27 -10.50 -0.51
CA ILE A 123 -10.63 -9.28 -1.27
C ILE A 123 -10.32 -9.46 -2.76
N ASN A 124 -9.09 -9.85 -3.10
CA ASN A 124 -8.68 -10.02 -4.51
C ASN A 124 -9.50 -11.15 -5.17
N GLY A 125 -9.78 -12.21 -4.43
CA GLY A 125 -10.67 -13.27 -4.93
C GLY A 125 -12.10 -12.79 -5.17
N ALA A 126 -12.62 -11.90 -4.32
CA ALA A 126 -13.96 -11.32 -4.51
C ALA A 126 -13.97 -10.38 -5.72
N ALA A 127 -12.95 -9.52 -5.86
CA ALA A 127 -12.81 -8.63 -7.03
C ALA A 127 -12.74 -9.44 -8.33
N ALA A 128 -11.91 -10.49 -8.37
CA ALA A 128 -11.82 -11.36 -9.53
C ALA A 128 -13.14 -12.02 -9.90
N ARG A 129 -13.93 -12.51 -8.91
CA ARG A 129 -15.27 -13.06 -9.19
C ARG A 129 -16.26 -12.04 -9.72
N VAL A 130 -16.22 -10.81 -9.25
CA VAL A 130 -17.07 -9.72 -9.78
C VAL A 130 -16.71 -9.42 -11.23
N LEU A 131 -15.42 -9.28 -11.51
CA LEU A 131 -14.91 -9.00 -12.86
C LEU A 131 -15.27 -10.14 -13.83
N ASP A 132 -15.09 -11.39 -13.41
CA ASP A 132 -15.46 -12.57 -14.20
C ASP A 132 -16.97 -12.57 -14.58
N ARG A 133 -17.86 -12.26 -13.63
CA ARG A 133 -19.29 -12.11 -13.92
C ARG A 133 -19.64 -10.97 -14.88
N LEU A 134 -18.78 -9.96 -14.96
CA LEU A 134 -18.89 -8.84 -15.89
C LEU A 134 -18.26 -9.13 -17.27
N GLY A 135 -17.78 -10.36 -17.50
CA GLY A 135 -17.10 -10.74 -18.74
C GLY A 135 -15.70 -10.16 -18.87
N ILE A 136 -15.02 -9.90 -17.75
CA ILE A 136 -13.67 -9.36 -17.71
C ILE A 136 -12.73 -10.38 -17.07
N GLY A 137 -11.75 -10.85 -17.83
CA GLY A 137 -10.68 -11.72 -17.34
C GLY A 137 -9.72 -10.98 -16.42
N VAL A 138 -9.22 -11.67 -15.41
CA VAL A 138 -8.22 -11.14 -14.48
C VAL A 138 -6.89 -11.83 -14.73
N GLU A 139 -5.89 -11.03 -15.05
CA GLU A 139 -4.50 -11.46 -15.19
C GLU A 139 -3.72 -11.12 -13.91
N ARG A 140 -2.84 -12.03 -13.52
CA ARG A 140 -1.89 -11.80 -12.43
C ARG A 140 -0.52 -11.52 -13.00
N VAL A 141 0.16 -10.53 -12.45
CA VAL A 141 1.47 -10.13 -12.93
C VAL A 141 2.55 -10.93 -12.21
N ALA A 142 3.32 -11.69 -12.98
CA ALA A 142 4.52 -12.31 -12.45
C ALA A 142 5.56 -11.22 -12.14
N GLY A 143 6.13 -11.26 -10.94
CA GLY A 143 7.14 -10.28 -10.52
C GLY A 143 6.57 -8.98 -9.93
N GLU A 144 5.27 -8.93 -9.66
CA GLU A 144 4.66 -7.82 -8.93
C GLU A 144 5.41 -7.51 -7.63
N GLN A 145 5.61 -6.23 -7.38
CA GLN A 145 6.25 -5.71 -6.18
C GLN A 145 5.32 -4.77 -5.42
N CYS A 146 5.80 -4.23 -4.30
CA CYS A 146 5.11 -3.15 -3.61
C CYS A 146 4.89 -1.96 -4.57
N CYS A 147 3.69 -1.36 -4.54
CA CYS A 147 3.35 -0.19 -5.37
C CYS A 147 4.17 1.07 -5.05
N GLY A 148 4.92 1.08 -3.94
CA GLY A 148 5.74 2.21 -3.53
C GLY A 148 5.01 3.29 -2.72
N ALA A 149 3.67 3.27 -2.66
CA ALA A 149 2.89 4.34 -2.01
C ALA A 149 3.32 4.60 -0.56
N LEU A 150 3.54 3.54 0.23
CA LEU A 150 4.02 3.69 1.61
C LEU A 150 5.37 4.40 1.68
N GLY A 151 6.31 4.00 0.82
CA GLY A 151 7.63 4.63 0.73
C GLY A 151 7.50 6.11 0.35
N HIS A 152 6.68 6.43 -0.64
CA HIS A 152 6.43 7.81 -1.08
C HIS A 152 5.91 8.68 0.08
N HIS A 153 4.87 8.23 0.78
CA HIS A 153 4.28 8.98 1.90
C HIS A 153 5.19 9.07 3.14
N LEU A 154 6.17 8.19 3.28
CA LEU A 154 7.12 8.20 4.39
C LEU A 154 8.48 8.85 4.06
N GLY A 155 8.59 9.56 2.91
CA GLY A 155 9.78 10.31 2.54
C GLY A 155 10.86 9.49 1.82
N HIS A 156 10.51 8.33 1.26
CA HIS A 156 11.39 7.47 0.46
C HIS A 156 11.00 7.51 -1.03
N ALA A 157 10.85 8.73 -1.59
CA ALA A 157 10.30 8.97 -2.93
C ALA A 157 11.04 8.23 -4.05
N GLN A 158 12.39 8.24 -4.02
CA GLN A 158 13.19 7.57 -5.05
C GLN A 158 12.93 6.06 -5.11
N ARG A 159 12.92 5.40 -3.95
CA ARG A 159 12.61 3.97 -3.86
C ARG A 159 11.18 3.66 -4.30
N ALA A 160 10.24 4.52 -3.95
CA ALA A 160 8.84 4.40 -4.37
C ALA A 160 8.70 4.47 -5.88
N LEU A 161 9.41 5.40 -6.52
CA LEU A 161 9.43 5.57 -7.98
C LEU A 161 10.01 4.34 -8.68
N GLU A 162 11.09 3.75 -8.16
CA GLU A 162 11.67 2.52 -8.70
C GLU A 162 10.69 1.34 -8.62
N GLN A 163 9.98 1.20 -7.48
CA GLN A 163 8.95 0.17 -7.32
C GLN A 163 7.78 0.37 -8.28
N ALA A 164 7.31 1.61 -8.44
CA ALA A 164 6.24 1.94 -9.37
C ALA A 164 6.64 1.63 -10.84
N ARG A 165 7.85 2.01 -11.26
CA ARG A 165 8.37 1.70 -12.61
C ARG A 165 8.40 0.22 -12.90
N ARG A 166 8.93 -0.59 -11.96
CA ARG A 166 8.96 -2.07 -12.12
C ARG A 166 7.57 -2.68 -12.26
N ASN A 167 6.59 -2.17 -11.50
CA ASN A 167 5.21 -2.65 -11.64
C ASN A 167 4.60 -2.25 -13.00
N VAL A 168 4.88 -1.04 -13.49
CA VAL A 168 4.43 -0.62 -14.82
C VAL A 168 5.02 -1.53 -15.90
N GLU A 169 6.32 -1.78 -15.86
CA GLU A 169 7.00 -2.67 -16.81
C GLU A 169 6.42 -4.10 -16.76
N ALA A 170 6.21 -4.64 -15.55
CA ALA A 170 5.62 -5.96 -15.37
C ALA A 170 4.16 -6.03 -15.86
N CYS A 171 3.36 -4.96 -15.64
CA CYS A 171 1.99 -4.88 -16.13
C CYS A 171 1.93 -4.80 -17.65
N CYS A 172 2.79 -3.99 -18.29
CA CYS A 172 2.86 -3.91 -19.75
C CYS A 172 3.20 -5.28 -20.34
N ALA A 173 4.22 -5.95 -19.83
CA ALA A 173 4.60 -7.29 -20.30
C ALA A 173 3.52 -8.38 -20.08
N ALA A 174 2.56 -8.18 -19.18
CA ALA A 174 1.46 -9.12 -18.96
C ALA A 174 0.26 -8.87 -19.89
N LEU A 175 0.19 -7.72 -20.54
CA LEU A 175 -0.93 -7.33 -21.41
C LEU A 175 -0.59 -7.48 -22.91
N ASP A 176 0.69 -7.56 -23.25
CA ASP A 176 1.18 -7.89 -24.58
C ASP A 176 1.01 -9.40 -24.89
#